data_8c566b2a4af8ff35e518cb30b61d70ad
#
_entry.id   8c566b2a4af8ff35e518cb30b61d70ad
#
_cell.length_a   1.000
_cell.length_b   1.000
_cell.length_c   1.000
_cell.angle_alpha   90.00
_cell.angle_beta   90.00
_cell.angle_gamma   90.00
#
_symmetry.space_group_name_H-M   'P 1'
#
loop_
_entity.id
_entity.type
_entity.pdbx_description
1 polymer ?
#
loop_
_entity_poly.entity_id
_entity_poly.type
_entity_poly.pdbx_seq_one_letter_code
_entity_poly.pdbx_strand_id
1 'polypeptide(L)'
;NLLMAISNKTGKLVLTTGNKSEMAVGYATLYGDMAGGFAVIKDVPKTLVYDLARYRNEQSRVIPERVITRAPSAELAPDQEDTDSLPPYEILDPILEDFIERDLSPAEISAKGFDPEVVARVTRMVVRNEYKRRQAPPGVRISRRAFGRDRRYPITSGFN
;
A
#
# COMPACT_ATOMS: atom_id res chain seq x y z
N ASN A 1 0.72 -5.39 -18.57
CA ASN A 1 0.78 -6.50 -19.56
C ASN A 1 2.11 -6.58 -20.29
N LEU A 2 2.71 -5.46 -20.75
CA LEU A 2 3.99 -5.47 -21.48
C LEU A 2 5.13 -6.12 -20.67
N LEU A 3 5.27 -5.77 -19.38
CA LEU A 3 6.29 -6.36 -18.51
C LEU A 3 6.11 -7.87 -18.35
N MET A 4 4.86 -8.35 -18.26
CA MET A 4 4.59 -9.79 -18.19
C MET A 4 4.91 -10.52 -19.49
N ALA A 5 4.66 -9.89 -20.64
CA ALA A 5 5.07 -10.45 -21.95
C ALA A 5 6.61 -10.55 -22.06
N ILE A 6 7.32 -9.50 -21.60
CA ILE A 6 8.79 -9.51 -21.56
C ILE A 6 9.29 -10.60 -20.58
N SER A 7 8.68 -10.70 -19.40
CA SER A 7 8.97 -11.75 -18.42
C SER A 7 8.88 -13.15 -19.04
N ASN A 8 7.76 -13.46 -19.67
CA ASN A 8 7.52 -14.76 -20.32
C ASN A 8 8.55 -15.04 -21.43
N LYS A 9 8.89 -14.02 -22.22
CA LYS A 9 9.86 -14.16 -23.31
C LYS A 9 11.30 -14.36 -22.83
N THR A 10 11.67 -13.70 -21.72
CA THR A 10 13.06 -13.67 -21.24
C THR A 10 13.34 -14.58 -20.06
N GLY A 11 12.31 -15.17 -19.45
CA GLY A 11 12.42 -15.94 -18.21
C GLY A 11 12.77 -15.09 -16.97
N LYS A 12 12.66 -13.76 -17.05
CA LYS A 12 12.95 -12.85 -15.94
C LYS A 12 11.72 -12.60 -15.09
N LEU A 13 11.89 -12.54 -13.76
CA LEU A 13 10.83 -12.21 -12.82
C LEU A 13 10.51 -10.71 -12.84
N VAL A 14 9.22 -10.37 -12.93
CA VAL A 14 8.76 -9.00 -12.75
C VAL A 14 8.57 -8.74 -11.25
N LEU A 15 9.18 -7.67 -10.75
CA LEU A 15 8.97 -7.16 -9.40
C LEU A 15 7.90 -6.06 -9.43
N THR A 16 6.93 -6.14 -8.52
CA THR A 16 5.95 -5.05 -8.31
C THR A 16 6.43 -4.11 -7.21
N THR A 17 5.99 -2.87 -7.27
CA THR A 17 6.45 -1.79 -6.40
C THR A 17 5.39 -1.29 -5.43
N GLY A 18 4.21 -1.91 -5.40
CA GLY A 18 3.13 -1.57 -4.46
C GLY A 18 3.55 -1.81 -3.01
N ASN A 19 3.29 -0.83 -2.16
CA ASN A 19 3.60 -0.86 -0.72
C ASN A 19 2.37 -1.27 0.12
N LYS A 20 2.56 -1.41 1.45
CA LYS A 20 1.51 -1.83 2.38
C LYS A 20 0.34 -0.85 2.43
N SER A 21 0.60 0.44 2.43
CA SER A 21 -0.42 1.49 2.54
C SER A 21 -1.33 1.49 1.31
N GLU A 22 -0.76 1.47 0.11
CA GLU A 22 -1.49 1.36 -1.16
C GLU A 22 -2.30 0.07 -1.22
N MET A 23 -1.71 -1.06 -0.85
CA MET A 23 -2.39 -2.35 -0.80
C MET A 23 -3.52 -2.40 0.23
N ALA A 24 -3.36 -1.73 1.36
CA ALA A 24 -4.38 -1.67 2.41
C ALA A 24 -5.65 -1.02 1.90
N VAL A 25 -5.55 0.19 1.35
CA VAL A 25 -6.69 0.98 0.89
C VAL A 25 -7.13 0.64 -0.54
N GLY A 26 -6.40 -0.26 -1.21
CA GLY A 26 -6.69 -0.67 -2.58
C GLY A 26 -6.33 0.37 -3.64
N TYR A 27 -5.43 1.27 -3.32
CA TYR A 27 -4.89 2.26 -4.26
C TYR A 27 -3.83 1.58 -5.15
N ALA A 28 -4.32 0.65 -5.94
CA ALA A 28 -3.53 -0.23 -6.80
C ALA A 28 -4.41 -0.70 -7.97
N THR A 29 -3.82 -0.92 -9.13
CA THR A 29 -4.51 -1.28 -10.37
C THR A 29 -4.28 -2.75 -10.71
N LEU A 30 -5.37 -3.54 -10.72
CA LEU A 30 -5.34 -4.91 -11.26
C LEU A 30 -4.84 -4.89 -12.70
N TYR A 31 -3.96 -5.83 -13.06
CA TYR A 31 -3.34 -5.93 -14.38
C TYR A 31 -2.43 -4.73 -14.76
N GLY A 32 -2.24 -3.76 -13.86
CA GLY A 32 -1.31 -2.65 -13.95
C GLY A 32 -0.10 -2.85 -13.03
N ASP A 33 0.04 -1.97 -12.03
CA ASP A 33 1.12 -1.99 -11.03
C ASP A 33 1.15 -3.24 -10.15
N MET A 34 0.01 -3.94 -10.02
CA MET A 34 -0.06 -5.22 -9.32
C MET A 34 0.41 -6.42 -10.15
N ALA A 35 0.62 -6.25 -11.47
CA ALA A 35 1.00 -7.35 -12.34
C ALA A 35 2.49 -7.69 -12.23
N GLY A 36 2.80 -8.82 -11.62
CA GLY A 36 4.17 -9.30 -11.44
C GLY A 36 4.24 -10.63 -10.71
N GLY A 37 5.45 -11.13 -10.51
CA GLY A 37 5.70 -12.40 -9.84
C GLY A 37 6.11 -12.27 -8.37
N PHE A 38 6.56 -11.07 -7.94
CA PHE A 38 6.98 -10.83 -6.56
C PHE A 38 6.85 -9.35 -6.17
N ALA A 39 6.28 -9.09 -4.99
CA ALA A 39 6.06 -7.76 -4.43
C ALA A 39 7.03 -7.49 -3.27
N VAL A 40 8.17 -6.88 -3.56
CA VAL A 40 9.29 -6.74 -2.62
C VAL A 40 8.91 -5.94 -1.38
N ILE A 41 8.23 -4.80 -1.57
CA ILE A 41 7.87 -3.85 -0.50
C ILE A 41 6.40 -3.92 -0.09
N LYS A 42 5.72 -5.03 -0.41
CA LYS A 42 4.29 -5.24 -0.16
C LYS A 42 3.84 -4.99 1.28
N ASP A 43 4.73 -5.25 2.25
CA ASP A 43 4.43 -5.11 3.68
C ASP A 43 5.18 -3.93 4.32
N VAL A 44 5.70 -3.00 3.50
CA VAL A 44 6.37 -1.78 3.93
C VAL A 44 5.38 -0.62 3.86
N PRO A 45 5.08 0.11 4.96
CA PRO A 45 4.28 1.33 4.93
C PRO A 45 4.92 2.40 4.04
N LYS A 46 4.11 3.29 3.45
CA LYS A 46 4.58 4.34 2.53
C LYS A 46 5.58 5.29 3.20
N THR A 47 5.33 5.68 4.44
CA THR A 47 6.24 6.54 5.21
C THR A 47 7.60 5.87 5.36
N LEU A 48 7.64 4.58 5.69
CA LEU A 48 8.88 3.82 5.79
C LEU A 48 9.58 3.64 4.42
N VAL A 49 8.84 3.58 3.32
CA VAL A 49 9.46 3.56 1.97
C VAL A 49 10.28 4.83 1.72
N TYR A 50 9.75 5.99 2.13
CA TYR A 50 10.49 7.26 2.03
C TYR A 50 11.74 7.26 2.93
N ASP A 51 11.61 6.77 4.16
CA ASP A 51 12.75 6.70 5.09
C ASP A 51 13.84 5.77 4.57
N LEU A 52 13.46 4.64 4.03
CA LEU A 52 14.40 3.71 3.38
C LEU A 52 15.07 4.32 2.14
N ALA A 53 14.33 5.10 1.35
CA ALA A 53 14.91 5.79 0.19
C ALA A 53 15.93 6.85 0.60
N ARG A 54 15.64 7.64 1.66
CA ARG A 54 16.57 8.62 2.23
C ARG A 54 17.81 7.92 2.80
N TYR A 55 17.61 6.91 3.64
CA TYR A 55 18.70 6.09 4.20
C TYR A 55 19.59 5.48 3.11
N ARG A 56 19.00 4.95 2.03
CA ARG A 56 19.76 4.42 0.90
C ARG A 56 20.64 5.49 0.26
N ASN A 57 20.14 6.71 0.12
CA ASN A 57 20.87 7.83 -0.45
C ASN A 57 21.98 8.37 0.46
N GLU A 58 21.88 8.22 1.78
CA GLU A 58 22.97 8.51 2.73
C GLU A 58 24.17 7.60 2.50
N GLN A 59 23.93 6.32 2.15
CA GLN A 59 25.01 5.37 1.86
C GLN A 59 25.66 5.63 0.49
N SER A 60 24.84 5.92 -0.51
CA SER A 60 25.27 6.24 -1.87
C SER A 60 24.08 6.81 -2.63
N ARG A 61 24.22 7.99 -3.21
CA ARG A 61 23.13 8.69 -3.91
C ARG A 61 22.79 7.98 -5.23
N VAL A 62 21.80 7.10 -5.20
CA VAL A 62 21.33 6.31 -6.36
C VAL A 62 19.88 6.59 -6.72
N ILE A 63 19.08 7.12 -5.78
CA ILE A 63 17.69 7.48 -6.00
C ILE A 63 17.65 8.99 -6.32
N PRO A 64 17.16 9.42 -7.51
CA PRO A 64 17.04 10.84 -7.83
C PRO A 64 16.16 11.56 -6.79
N GLU A 65 16.57 12.75 -6.36
CA GLU A 65 15.85 13.55 -5.35
C GLU A 65 14.37 13.77 -5.73
N ARG A 66 14.12 13.98 -7.02
CA ARG A 66 12.76 14.17 -7.55
C ARG A 66 11.83 12.98 -7.25
N VAL A 67 12.35 11.75 -7.15
CA VAL A 67 11.54 10.56 -6.82
C VAL A 67 11.07 10.61 -5.36
N ILE A 68 11.86 11.22 -4.48
CA ILE A 68 11.56 11.34 -3.04
C ILE A 68 10.65 12.55 -2.78
N THR A 69 10.85 13.66 -3.51
CA THR A 69 10.17 14.95 -3.25
C THR A 69 8.89 15.13 -4.05
N ARG A 70 8.70 14.39 -5.15
CA ARG A 70 7.47 14.46 -5.94
C ARG A 70 6.30 13.93 -5.13
N ALA A 71 5.17 14.64 -5.18
CA ALA A 71 3.91 14.16 -4.63
C ALA A 71 3.55 12.78 -5.21
N PRO A 72 3.16 11.81 -4.37
CA PRO A 72 2.76 10.49 -4.86
C PRO A 72 1.48 10.58 -5.69
N SER A 73 1.47 9.86 -6.81
CA SER A 73 0.36 9.85 -7.76
C SER A 73 0.22 8.48 -8.44
N ALA A 74 -1.01 8.05 -8.69
CA ALA A 74 -1.31 6.89 -9.52
C ALA A 74 -1.09 7.16 -11.02
N GLU A 75 -0.89 8.43 -11.44
CA GLU A 75 -0.66 8.84 -12.84
C GLU A 75 -1.73 8.35 -13.82
N LEU A 76 -2.98 8.22 -13.37
CA LEU A 76 -4.12 7.81 -14.19
C LEU A 76 -4.82 9.00 -14.86
N ALA A 77 -4.60 10.21 -14.34
CA ALA A 77 -5.12 11.46 -14.87
C ALA A 77 -4.05 12.57 -14.77
N PRO A 78 -4.14 13.64 -15.62
CA PRO A 78 -3.29 14.81 -15.47
C PRO A 78 -3.43 15.42 -14.07
N ASP A 79 -2.30 15.86 -13.49
CA ASP A 79 -2.22 16.54 -12.19
C ASP A 79 -2.85 15.79 -11.00
N GLN A 80 -3.07 14.48 -11.13
CA GLN A 80 -3.60 13.65 -10.06
C GLN A 80 -2.57 13.45 -8.95
N GLU A 81 -3.04 13.58 -7.69
CA GLU A 81 -2.27 13.24 -6.50
C GLU A 81 -3.03 12.20 -5.64
N ASP A 82 -2.30 11.39 -4.87
CA ASP A 82 -2.89 10.42 -3.95
C ASP A 82 -3.78 11.12 -2.91
N THR A 83 -3.41 12.33 -2.51
CA THR A 83 -4.14 13.18 -1.57
C THR A 83 -5.53 13.62 -2.05
N ASP A 84 -5.82 13.52 -3.34
CA ASP A 84 -7.18 13.77 -3.86
C ASP A 84 -8.19 12.74 -3.33
N SER A 85 -7.73 11.54 -3.00
CA SER A 85 -8.57 10.41 -2.59
C SER A 85 -8.23 9.86 -1.21
N LEU A 86 -7.01 10.05 -0.75
CA LEU A 86 -6.48 9.50 0.50
C LEU A 86 -6.10 10.63 1.46
N PRO A 87 -6.14 10.40 2.78
CA PRO A 87 -5.47 11.31 3.69
C PRO A 87 -3.95 11.23 3.49
N PRO A 88 -3.18 12.28 3.89
CA PRO A 88 -1.72 12.24 3.88
C PRO A 88 -1.20 10.96 4.54
N TYR A 89 -0.11 10.40 4.02
CA TYR A 89 0.42 9.11 4.50
C TYR A 89 0.87 9.16 5.96
N GLU A 90 1.25 10.31 6.46
CA GLU A 90 1.57 10.54 7.88
C GLU A 90 0.36 10.35 8.80
N ILE A 91 -0.87 10.47 8.25
CA ILE A 91 -2.13 10.19 8.95
C ILE A 91 -2.61 8.78 8.62
N LEU A 92 -2.48 8.37 7.36
CA LEU A 92 -2.95 7.07 6.87
C LEU A 92 -2.22 5.91 7.55
N ASP A 93 -0.90 5.93 7.56
CA ASP A 93 -0.09 4.81 8.04
C ASP A 93 -0.30 4.49 9.53
N PRO A 94 -0.36 5.47 10.46
CA PRO A 94 -0.72 5.19 11.85
C PRO A 94 -2.13 4.59 12.03
N ILE A 95 -3.12 5.05 11.26
CA ILE A 95 -4.48 4.46 11.29
C ILE A 95 -4.43 3.00 10.82
N LEU A 96 -3.68 2.72 9.75
CA LEU A 96 -3.52 1.37 9.22
C LEU A 96 -2.77 0.45 10.22
N GLU A 97 -1.72 0.94 10.87
CA GLU A 97 -0.99 0.20 11.90
C GLU A 97 -1.93 -0.18 13.05
N ASP A 98 -2.67 0.79 13.58
CA ASP A 98 -3.61 0.56 14.68
C ASP A 98 -4.70 -0.44 14.28
N PHE A 99 -5.29 -0.29 13.11
CA PHE A 99 -6.37 -1.17 12.65
C PHE A 99 -5.90 -2.58 12.30
N ILE A 100 -4.78 -2.70 11.57
CA ILE A 100 -4.33 -3.98 11.00
C ILE A 100 -3.45 -4.74 11.99
N GLU A 101 -2.49 -4.07 12.63
CA GLU A 101 -1.47 -4.72 13.44
C GLU A 101 -1.83 -4.80 14.91
N ARG A 102 -2.50 -3.76 15.45
CA ARG A 102 -2.91 -3.68 16.85
C ARG A 102 -4.35 -4.14 17.08
N ASP A 103 -5.12 -4.33 16.02
CA ASP A 103 -6.52 -4.81 16.07
C ASP A 103 -7.48 -3.86 16.77
N LEU A 104 -7.19 -2.57 16.73
CA LEU A 104 -8.05 -1.56 17.33
C LEU A 104 -9.30 -1.34 16.47
N SER A 105 -10.42 -1.13 17.14
CA SER A 105 -11.67 -0.72 16.51
C SER A 105 -11.59 0.73 15.99
N PRO A 106 -12.41 1.12 15.03
CA PRO A 106 -12.47 2.52 14.58
C PRO A 106 -12.71 3.53 15.71
N ALA A 107 -13.49 3.16 16.73
CA ALA A 107 -13.76 4.01 17.88
C ALA A 107 -12.50 4.23 18.74
N GLU A 108 -11.73 3.15 19.00
CA GLU A 108 -10.47 3.24 19.74
C GLU A 108 -9.42 4.06 18.99
N ILE A 109 -9.35 3.92 17.66
CA ILE A 109 -8.44 4.71 16.81
C ILE A 109 -8.82 6.19 16.87
N SER A 110 -10.12 6.50 16.75
CA SER A 110 -10.61 7.89 16.85
C SER A 110 -10.34 8.50 18.23
N ALA A 111 -10.43 7.71 19.30
CA ALA A 111 -10.12 8.15 20.65
C ALA A 111 -8.65 8.57 20.84
N LYS A 112 -7.75 8.18 19.93
CA LYS A 112 -6.34 8.62 19.91
C LYS A 112 -6.14 10.00 19.27
N GLY A 113 -7.21 10.64 18.81
CA GLY A 113 -7.18 11.99 18.24
C GLY A 113 -7.27 12.05 16.71
N PHE A 114 -7.49 10.92 16.04
CA PHE A 114 -7.78 10.92 14.60
C PHE A 114 -9.23 11.29 14.33
N ASP A 115 -9.45 11.99 13.22
CA ASP A 115 -10.80 12.34 12.76
C ASP A 115 -11.64 11.07 12.52
N PRO A 116 -12.81 10.92 13.20
CA PRO A 116 -13.66 9.74 13.08
C PRO A 116 -14.13 9.45 11.64
N GLU A 117 -14.37 10.48 10.82
CA GLU A 117 -14.79 10.31 9.43
C GLU A 117 -13.65 9.75 8.58
N VAL A 118 -12.42 10.24 8.80
CA VAL A 118 -11.22 9.73 8.14
C VAL A 118 -10.98 8.27 8.54
N VAL A 119 -11.05 7.95 9.83
CA VAL A 119 -10.88 6.58 10.35
C VAL A 119 -11.91 5.65 9.74
N ALA A 120 -13.19 6.02 9.76
CA ALA A 120 -14.27 5.21 9.20
C ALA A 120 -14.10 5.01 7.68
N ARG A 121 -13.65 6.02 6.94
CA ARG A 121 -13.35 5.92 5.52
C ARG A 121 -12.21 4.96 5.25
N VAL A 122 -11.09 5.11 5.94
CA VAL A 122 -9.88 4.28 5.77
C VAL A 122 -10.17 2.81 6.10
N THR A 123 -10.77 2.53 7.24
CA THR A 123 -11.08 1.16 7.65
C THR A 123 -12.06 0.48 6.68
N ARG A 124 -13.04 1.21 6.16
CA ARG A 124 -13.94 0.72 5.10
C ARG A 124 -13.20 0.42 3.81
N MET A 125 -12.24 1.26 3.41
CA MET A 125 -11.39 0.99 2.24
C MET A 125 -10.59 -0.29 2.43
N VAL A 126 -10.01 -0.51 3.62
CA VAL A 126 -9.28 -1.74 3.93
C VAL A 126 -10.16 -2.98 3.76
N VAL A 127 -11.36 -2.97 4.33
CA VAL A 127 -12.28 -4.11 4.24
C VAL A 127 -12.70 -4.38 2.79
N ARG A 128 -13.09 -3.33 2.05
CA ARG A 128 -13.62 -3.46 0.67
C ARG A 128 -12.58 -3.91 -0.36
N ASN A 129 -11.30 -3.66 -0.12
CA ASN A 129 -10.25 -3.94 -1.10
C ASN A 129 -9.55 -5.30 -0.90
N GLU A 130 -10.11 -6.19 -0.08
CA GLU A 130 -9.56 -7.54 0.07
C GLU A 130 -9.47 -8.29 -1.28
N TYR A 131 -10.41 -8.09 -2.20
CA TYR A 131 -10.39 -8.74 -3.51
C TYR A 131 -9.15 -8.39 -4.33
N LYS A 132 -8.63 -7.16 -4.23
CA LYS A 132 -7.36 -6.76 -4.86
C LYS A 132 -6.18 -7.47 -4.21
N ARG A 133 -6.12 -7.47 -2.89
CA ARG A 133 -5.04 -8.13 -2.14
C ARG A 133 -4.94 -9.62 -2.41
N ARG A 134 -6.07 -10.29 -2.67
CA ARG A 134 -6.09 -11.73 -3.05
C ARG A 134 -5.45 -12.01 -4.39
N GLN A 135 -5.33 -11.03 -5.25
CA GLN A 135 -4.73 -11.13 -6.58
C GLN A 135 -3.30 -10.57 -6.62
N ALA A 136 -2.81 -10.03 -5.51
CA ALA A 136 -1.47 -9.48 -5.45
C ALA A 136 -0.40 -10.59 -5.39
N PRO A 137 0.78 -10.36 -6.01
CA PRO A 137 1.89 -11.29 -5.92
C PRO A 137 2.33 -11.56 -4.48
N PRO A 138 3.01 -12.68 -4.21
CA PRO A 138 3.64 -12.92 -2.91
C PRO A 138 4.69 -11.86 -2.61
N GLY A 139 4.95 -11.62 -1.33
CA GLY A 139 5.95 -10.67 -0.86
C GLY A 139 6.49 -11.05 0.50
N VAL A 140 7.53 -10.33 0.95
CA VAL A 140 8.15 -10.54 2.26
C VAL A 140 7.30 -9.90 3.35
N ARG A 141 7.12 -10.60 4.45
CA ARG A 141 6.53 -10.06 5.68
C ARG A 141 7.62 -9.39 6.51
N ILE A 142 7.40 -8.14 6.87
CA ILE A 142 8.27 -7.38 7.78
C ILE A 142 7.53 -6.85 9.00
N SER A 143 6.22 -6.66 8.88
CA SER A 143 5.38 -6.13 9.96
C SER A 143 4.84 -7.22 10.89
N ARG A 144 4.24 -6.80 11.99
CA ARG A 144 3.62 -7.70 12.96
C ARG A 144 2.49 -8.53 12.35
N ARG A 145 1.68 -7.92 11.46
CA ARG A 145 0.61 -8.57 10.70
C ARG A 145 0.63 -8.14 9.25
N ALA A 146 0.91 -9.09 8.37
CA ALA A 146 0.90 -8.89 6.93
C ALA A 146 -0.43 -9.35 6.31
N PHE A 147 -0.84 -8.67 5.25
CA PHE A 147 -1.99 -9.10 4.47
C PHE A 147 -1.78 -10.46 3.81
N GLY A 148 -2.84 -11.24 3.76
CA GLY A 148 -2.87 -12.55 3.10
C GLY A 148 -2.45 -13.71 4.01
N ARG A 149 -1.45 -13.52 4.88
CA ARG A 149 -1.03 -14.52 5.85
C ARG A 149 -1.72 -14.32 7.22
N ASP A 150 -1.60 -13.13 7.78
CA ASP A 150 -1.99 -12.85 9.16
C ASP A 150 -3.34 -12.10 9.23
N ARG A 151 -3.68 -11.36 8.18
CA ARG A 151 -4.93 -10.60 8.10
C ARG A 151 -5.60 -10.81 6.75
N ARG A 152 -6.87 -11.23 6.80
CA ARG A 152 -7.77 -11.40 5.65
C ARG A 152 -9.16 -10.90 6.03
N TYR A 153 -9.84 -10.32 5.04
CA TYR A 153 -11.22 -9.87 5.18
C TYR A 153 -12.13 -10.65 4.24
N PRO A 154 -13.42 -10.83 4.56
CA PRO A 154 -14.38 -11.40 3.64
C PRO A 154 -14.54 -10.52 2.40
N ILE A 155 -14.57 -11.13 1.21
CA ILE A 155 -14.74 -10.38 -0.06
C ILE A 155 -16.22 -10.05 -0.28
N THR A 156 -17.13 -10.97 0.04
CA THR A 156 -18.57 -10.88 -0.28
C THR A 156 -19.44 -10.50 0.90
N SER A 157 -18.86 -10.17 2.06
CA SER A 157 -19.63 -9.76 3.23
C SER A 157 -20.10 -8.30 3.09
N GLY A 158 -21.37 -8.06 3.34
CA GLY A 158 -21.93 -6.71 3.52
C GLY A 158 -21.98 -6.26 4.98
N PHE A 159 -21.45 -7.05 5.90
CA PHE A 159 -21.35 -6.70 7.32
C PHE A 159 -20.21 -5.69 7.52
N ASN A 160 -20.55 -4.52 8.07
CA ASN A 160 -19.63 -3.41 8.37
C ASN A 160 -19.71 -3.07 9.85
#